data_02e89ccd52fcba4dd622ce34d8551105
#
_entry.id   02e89ccd52fcba4dd622ce34d8551105
#
_cell.length_a   1.000
_cell.length_b   1.000
_cell.length_c   1.000
_cell.angle_alpha   90.00
_cell.angle_beta   90.00
_cell.angle_gamma   90.00
#
_symmetry.space_group_name_H-M   'P 1'
#
loop_
_entity.id
_entity.type
_entity.pdbx_description
1 polymer ?
#
loop_
_entity_poly.entity_id
_entity_poly.type
_entity_poly.pdbx_seq_one_letter_code
_entity_poly.pdbx_strand_id
1 'polypeptide(L)'
;MKFNLFSILGFCICLFLVSCNTHQDTRIPVIIETDMGNDIDDALALALAHKAVDDGKIDLLMVSNHKKSLTSPEFIDIVNLWYGHPETVVANSRMPVENNTYIDYTAGVVHLCDSLEIYDRPDRKSDYIDPVLAYRKILSESKDNSVVIVSLGFATTLVELLDSKSDQYSSLSGRDLVAKKVKYLSLMAGSYGIKDTIMVNGVRETLFDKTKKRCEFNVDNDIPSMKKLMEEWPVAIYQNPFEIGKMVMYPASAASERQGPVFDAYKLYKKMPYDRPTWDILAVAYVLEPDMFNKSEAGTIVVDENGFNHFYPSAQYECRKVSENNAHYVLTLSQEQADVLRDYIISEID
;
A
#
# COMPACT_ATOMS: atom_id res chain seq x y z
N MET A 1 62.96 -24.30 -62.00
CA MET A 1 61.79 -24.84 -61.33
C MET A 1 61.49 -23.95 -60.13
N LYS A 2 60.46 -23.12 -60.22
CA LYS A 2 60.10 -22.19 -59.15
C LYS A 2 58.83 -22.76 -58.49
N PHE A 3 58.90 -23.04 -57.21
CA PHE A 3 57.74 -23.38 -56.42
C PHE A 3 57.18 -22.14 -55.64
N ASN A 4 56.01 -21.73 -55.95
CA ASN A 4 55.27 -20.69 -55.22
C ASN A 4 54.59 -21.28 -53.98
N LEU A 5 54.94 -20.70 -52.85
CA LEU A 5 54.25 -21.02 -51.53
C LEU A 5 53.15 -20.06 -51.35
N PHE A 6 51.87 -20.53 -51.42
CA PHE A 6 50.72 -19.76 -51.05
C PHE A 6 50.51 -19.84 -49.53
N SER A 7 50.67 -18.71 -48.86
CA SER A 7 50.28 -18.54 -47.45
C SER A 7 48.79 -18.33 -47.36
N ILE A 8 48.06 -19.25 -46.72
CA ILE A 8 46.65 -19.10 -46.34
C ILE A 8 46.64 -18.46 -44.95
N LEU A 9 46.21 -17.18 -44.89
CA LEU A 9 45.99 -16.44 -43.66
C LEU A 9 44.57 -16.77 -43.16
N GLY A 10 44.47 -17.65 -42.18
CA GLY A 10 43.23 -17.97 -41.53
C GLY A 10 42.76 -16.84 -40.63
N PHE A 11 41.68 -16.18 -41.00
CA PHE A 11 41.02 -15.13 -40.18
C PHE A 11 40.10 -15.81 -39.19
N CYS A 12 40.55 -15.99 -37.93
CA CYS A 12 39.71 -16.42 -36.84
C CYS A 12 38.80 -15.26 -36.40
N ILE A 13 37.55 -15.28 -36.84
CA ILE A 13 36.49 -14.40 -36.30
C ILE A 13 36.04 -14.97 -34.94
N CYS A 14 36.55 -14.40 -33.85
CA CYS A 14 36.02 -14.64 -32.52
C CYS A 14 34.66 -13.91 -32.40
N LEU A 15 33.58 -14.61 -32.59
CA LEU A 15 32.23 -14.16 -32.22
C LEU A 15 32.14 -14.08 -30.69
N PHE A 16 32.35 -12.89 -30.14
CA PHE A 16 31.96 -12.60 -28.76
C PHE A 16 30.40 -12.59 -28.69
N LEU A 17 29.82 -13.71 -28.28
CA LEU A 17 28.44 -13.74 -27.81
C LEU A 17 28.37 -12.91 -26.50
N VAL A 18 28.06 -11.63 -26.63
CA VAL A 18 27.60 -10.84 -25.46
C VAL A 18 26.27 -11.41 -25.07
N SER A 19 26.27 -12.33 -24.09
CA SER A 19 25.08 -12.74 -23.41
C SER A 19 24.57 -11.52 -22.60
N CYS A 20 23.65 -10.76 -23.16
CA CYS A 20 22.85 -9.85 -22.37
C CYS A 20 22.01 -10.71 -21.42
N ASN A 21 22.52 -10.98 -20.23
CA ASN A 21 21.68 -11.36 -19.11
C ASN A 21 20.81 -10.13 -18.80
N THR A 22 19.64 -10.05 -19.40
CA THR A 22 18.58 -9.19 -18.91
C THR A 22 18.18 -9.79 -17.56
N HIS A 23 18.77 -9.31 -16.47
CA HIS A 23 18.20 -9.51 -15.14
C HIS A 23 16.77 -8.97 -15.23
N GLN A 24 15.82 -9.88 -15.27
CA GLN A 24 14.41 -9.49 -15.18
C GLN A 24 14.25 -8.88 -13.79
N ASP A 25 13.91 -7.60 -13.72
CA ASP A 25 13.61 -6.94 -12.45
C ASP A 25 12.43 -7.67 -11.81
N THR A 26 12.68 -8.29 -10.68
CA THR A 26 11.73 -9.12 -9.95
C THR A 26 11.00 -8.32 -8.87
N ARG A 27 11.39 -7.06 -8.65
CA ARG A 27 10.74 -6.19 -7.67
C ARG A 27 9.28 -5.97 -8.03
N ILE A 28 8.45 -5.93 -7.02
CA ILE A 28 7.01 -5.67 -7.18
C ILE A 28 6.81 -4.15 -7.25
N PRO A 29 6.28 -3.57 -8.34
CA PRO A 29 5.95 -2.16 -8.39
C PRO A 29 4.78 -1.86 -7.44
N VAL A 30 4.99 -0.96 -6.47
CA VAL A 30 4.01 -0.63 -5.42
C VAL A 30 3.68 0.86 -5.43
N ILE A 31 2.41 1.16 -5.25
CA ILE A 31 1.90 2.50 -4.94
C ILE A 31 1.20 2.42 -3.59
N ILE A 32 1.50 3.36 -2.68
CA ILE A 32 0.85 3.46 -1.37
C ILE A 32 -0.08 4.67 -1.37
N GLU A 33 -1.33 4.45 -0.95
CA GLU A 33 -2.32 5.47 -0.61
C GLU A 33 -2.42 5.59 0.91
N THR A 34 -2.37 6.80 1.47
CA THR A 34 -2.32 7.03 2.91
C THR A 34 -3.14 8.25 3.32
N ASP A 35 -3.70 8.23 4.52
CA ASP A 35 -4.23 9.42 5.20
C ASP A 35 -3.29 9.88 6.33
N MET A 36 -2.00 9.87 6.01
CA MET A 36 -0.86 10.17 6.87
C MET A 36 -1.13 11.33 7.84
N GLY A 37 -0.89 11.10 9.12
CA GLY A 37 -1.13 12.08 10.17
C GLY A 37 -2.42 11.83 10.96
N ASN A 38 -3.20 10.78 10.68
CA ASN A 38 -4.32 10.33 11.51
C ASN A 38 -3.84 9.35 12.56
N ASP A 39 -3.37 8.21 12.12
CA ASP A 39 -2.76 7.18 12.96
C ASP A 39 -1.26 7.10 12.69
N ILE A 40 -0.52 6.56 13.64
CA ILE A 40 0.93 6.46 13.49
C ILE A 40 1.36 5.23 12.68
N ASP A 41 0.49 4.28 12.52
CA ASP A 41 0.84 3.05 11.78
C ASP A 41 0.97 3.27 10.27
N ASP A 42 0.38 4.32 9.68
CA ASP A 42 0.75 4.81 8.34
C ASP A 42 2.27 5.04 8.21
N ALA A 43 2.87 5.73 9.19
CA ALA A 43 4.30 6.02 9.17
C ALA A 43 5.15 4.76 9.33
N LEU A 44 4.72 3.82 10.18
CA LEU A 44 5.38 2.53 10.33
C LEU A 44 5.24 1.67 9.07
N ALA A 45 4.08 1.72 8.39
CA ALA A 45 3.86 1.05 7.11
C ALA A 45 4.80 1.58 6.02
N LEU A 46 5.03 2.91 6.00
CA LEU A 46 5.98 3.53 5.08
C LEU A 46 7.42 3.12 5.39
N ALA A 47 7.81 3.01 6.68
CA ALA A 47 9.12 2.50 7.07
C ALA A 47 9.35 1.06 6.58
N LEU A 48 8.36 0.17 6.76
CA LEU A 48 8.42 -1.20 6.25
C LEU A 48 8.54 -1.24 4.72
N ALA A 49 7.83 -0.36 4.02
CA ALA A 49 7.92 -0.27 2.56
C ALA A 49 9.33 0.16 2.09
N HIS A 50 9.93 1.17 2.73
CA HIS A 50 11.30 1.59 2.40
C HIS A 50 12.32 0.50 2.68
N LYS A 51 12.20 -0.21 3.80
CA LYS A 51 13.05 -1.37 4.06
C LYS A 51 12.92 -2.44 2.97
N ALA A 52 11.72 -2.69 2.51
CA ALA A 52 11.48 -3.62 1.40
C ALA A 52 12.06 -3.13 0.05
N VAL A 53 12.19 -1.81 -0.16
CA VAL A 53 12.93 -1.24 -1.31
C VAL A 53 14.42 -1.54 -1.18
N ASP A 54 15.01 -1.31 0.01
CA ASP A 54 16.42 -1.60 0.28
C ASP A 54 16.75 -3.09 0.07
N ASP A 55 15.84 -3.97 0.45
CA ASP A 55 15.97 -5.42 0.27
C ASP A 55 15.71 -5.88 -1.18
N GLY A 56 15.34 -4.96 -2.08
CA GLY A 56 15.04 -5.27 -3.48
C GLY A 56 13.77 -6.09 -3.69
N LYS A 57 12.85 -6.10 -2.71
CA LYS A 57 11.56 -6.80 -2.78
C LYS A 57 10.53 -6.01 -3.58
N ILE A 58 10.49 -4.69 -3.40
CA ILE A 58 9.55 -3.80 -4.08
C ILE A 58 10.25 -2.64 -4.78
N ASP A 59 9.50 -1.99 -5.67
CA ASP A 59 9.83 -0.69 -6.27
C ASP A 59 8.71 0.28 -5.86
N LEU A 60 8.98 1.18 -4.91
CA LEU A 60 7.99 2.12 -4.38
C LEU A 60 7.85 3.32 -5.32
N LEU A 61 6.85 3.25 -6.20
CA LEU A 61 6.66 4.23 -7.29
C LEU A 61 6.08 5.55 -6.81
N MET A 62 5.18 5.50 -5.81
CA MET A 62 4.47 6.67 -5.31
C MET A 62 3.92 6.44 -3.91
N VAL A 63 3.93 7.50 -3.10
CA VAL A 63 3.13 7.62 -1.88
C VAL A 63 2.16 8.77 -2.07
N SER A 64 0.85 8.49 -1.97
CA SER A 64 -0.22 9.45 -2.21
C SER A 64 -0.94 9.78 -0.92
N ASN A 65 -0.98 11.05 -0.53
CA ASN A 65 -1.76 11.52 0.60
C ASN A 65 -3.11 12.08 0.14
N HIS A 66 -4.18 11.60 0.75
CA HIS A 66 -5.53 12.06 0.45
C HIS A 66 -6.25 12.72 1.65
N LYS A 67 -5.57 12.84 2.77
CA LYS A 67 -6.05 13.61 3.92
C LYS A 67 -5.77 15.08 3.73
N LYS A 68 -6.67 15.94 4.22
CA LYS A 68 -6.43 17.37 4.30
C LYS A 68 -5.36 17.70 5.34
N SER A 69 -4.14 17.89 4.89
CA SER A 69 -3.00 18.27 5.71
C SER A 69 -1.99 19.04 4.86
N LEU A 70 -1.38 20.06 5.43
CA LEU A 70 -0.26 20.77 4.80
C LEU A 70 1.07 20.07 5.05
N THR A 71 1.17 19.33 6.14
CA THR A 71 2.42 18.73 6.62
C THR A 71 2.55 17.25 6.31
N SER A 72 1.44 16.53 6.01
CA SER A 72 1.50 15.11 5.65
C SER A 72 2.38 14.83 4.41
N PRO A 73 2.22 15.53 3.26
CA PRO A 73 3.09 15.27 2.13
C PRO A 73 4.54 15.69 2.39
N GLU A 74 4.79 16.74 3.20
CA GLU A 74 6.14 17.11 3.61
C GLU A 74 6.78 16.08 4.51
N PHE A 75 6.01 15.50 5.43
CA PHE A 75 6.47 14.39 6.28
C PHE A 75 6.83 13.16 5.45
N ILE A 76 6.03 12.80 4.45
CA ILE A 76 6.32 11.70 3.53
C ILE A 76 7.65 11.96 2.78
N ASP A 77 7.88 13.17 2.29
CA ASP A 77 9.15 13.55 1.65
C ASP A 77 10.35 13.41 2.60
N ILE A 78 10.20 13.85 3.88
CA ILE A 78 11.24 13.70 4.90
C ILE A 78 11.57 12.22 5.12
N VAL A 79 10.54 11.36 5.21
CA VAL A 79 10.72 9.92 5.41
C VAL A 79 11.40 9.31 4.17
N ASN A 80 10.93 9.62 2.95
CA ASN A 80 11.55 9.13 1.73
C ASN A 80 13.05 9.51 1.66
N LEU A 81 13.38 10.74 2.00
CA LEU A 81 14.77 11.21 2.00
C LEU A 81 15.61 10.52 3.09
N TRP A 82 15.05 10.32 4.28
CA TRP A 82 15.71 9.63 5.38
C TRP A 82 16.12 8.20 5.02
N TYR A 83 15.23 7.48 4.33
CA TYR A 83 15.51 6.12 3.84
C TYR A 83 16.30 6.09 2.51
N GLY A 84 16.72 7.23 1.97
CA GLY A 84 17.57 7.30 0.78
C GLY A 84 16.81 7.15 -0.54
N HIS A 85 15.48 7.34 -0.57
CA HIS A 85 14.63 7.20 -1.75
C HIS A 85 13.91 8.51 -2.12
N PRO A 86 14.64 9.64 -2.33
CA PRO A 86 14.04 10.94 -2.65
C PRO A 86 13.33 10.98 -4.01
N GLU A 87 13.55 9.97 -4.86
CA GLU A 87 12.90 9.84 -6.17
C GLU A 87 11.48 9.30 -6.08
N THR A 88 11.09 8.70 -4.95
CA THR A 88 9.71 8.24 -4.74
C THR A 88 8.73 9.41 -4.90
N VAL A 89 7.78 9.26 -5.82
CA VAL A 89 6.81 10.32 -6.09
C VAL A 89 5.92 10.54 -4.88
N VAL A 90 5.81 11.79 -4.43
CA VAL A 90 4.82 12.18 -3.43
C VAL A 90 3.69 12.92 -4.12
N ALA A 91 2.46 12.41 -3.97
CA ALA A 91 1.26 13.04 -4.49
C ALA A 91 0.37 13.53 -3.33
N ASN A 92 -0.37 14.61 -3.57
CA ASN A 92 -1.25 15.18 -2.55
C ASN A 92 -2.59 15.58 -3.17
N SER A 93 -3.70 15.09 -2.61
CA SER A 93 -5.03 15.35 -3.14
C SER A 93 -5.38 16.85 -3.10
N ARG A 94 -5.98 17.33 -4.19
CA ARG A 94 -6.56 18.66 -4.28
C ARG A 94 -7.98 18.72 -3.72
N MET A 95 -8.63 17.58 -3.62
CA MET A 95 -9.95 17.40 -3.02
C MET A 95 -9.85 16.47 -1.81
N PRO A 96 -9.04 16.82 -0.81
CA PRO A 96 -8.75 15.93 0.30
C PRO A 96 -9.96 15.77 1.20
N VAL A 97 -10.08 14.59 1.80
CA VAL A 97 -11.08 14.34 2.85
C VAL A 97 -10.74 15.16 4.07
N GLU A 98 -11.71 15.96 4.53
CA GLU A 98 -11.61 16.68 5.79
C GLU A 98 -11.93 15.72 6.95
N ASN A 99 -10.96 15.51 7.80
CA ASN A 99 -11.20 14.84 9.06
C ASN A 99 -10.53 15.59 10.22
N ASN A 100 -11.12 15.49 11.37
CA ASN A 100 -10.59 16.13 12.57
C ASN A 100 -9.53 15.20 13.20
N THR A 101 -8.26 15.52 12.97
CA THR A 101 -7.16 14.88 13.69
C THR A 101 -6.91 15.62 15.00
N TYR A 102 -6.88 14.89 16.09
CA TYR A 102 -6.57 15.45 17.41
C TYR A 102 -5.07 15.62 17.63
N ILE A 103 -4.23 14.89 16.92
CA ILE A 103 -2.78 14.89 17.05
C ILE A 103 -2.16 14.87 15.66
N ASP A 104 -1.55 15.98 15.27
CA ASP A 104 -0.83 16.08 14.00
C ASP A 104 0.67 15.88 14.25
N TYR A 105 1.10 14.61 14.31
CA TYR A 105 2.51 14.27 14.47
C TYR A 105 3.36 14.68 13.27
N THR A 106 2.74 14.80 12.07
CA THR A 106 3.47 15.22 10.87
C THR A 106 3.94 16.67 11.01
N ALA A 107 3.08 17.55 11.51
CA ALA A 107 3.47 18.93 11.83
C ALA A 107 4.60 18.98 12.85
N GLY A 108 4.59 18.10 13.84
CA GLY A 108 5.67 18.00 14.83
C GLY A 108 7.02 17.66 14.20
N VAL A 109 7.07 16.67 13.31
CA VAL A 109 8.32 16.29 12.62
C VAL A 109 8.78 17.37 11.63
N VAL A 110 7.86 17.96 10.86
CA VAL A 110 8.18 19.11 9.98
C VAL A 110 8.77 20.26 10.79
N HIS A 111 8.24 20.54 11.99
CA HIS A 111 8.82 21.54 12.89
C HIS A 111 10.24 21.18 13.35
N LEU A 112 10.54 19.90 13.61
CA LEU A 112 11.91 19.45 13.93
C LEU A 112 12.88 19.73 12.78
N CYS A 113 12.44 19.55 11.52
CA CYS A 113 13.25 19.91 10.36
C CYS A 113 13.48 21.42 10.26
N ASP A 114 12.42 22.20 10.32
CA ASP A 114 12.48 23.65 10.05
C ASP A 114 13.18 24.45 11.14
N SER A 115 13.03 24.05 12.40
CA SER A 115 13.51 24.81 13.55
C SER A 115 14.81 24.28 14.18
N LEU A 116 15.07 22.97 14.05
CA LEU A 116 16.21 22.31 14.69
C LEU A 116 17.16 21.62 13.70
N GLU A 117 16.84 21.65 12.41
CA GLU A 117 17.65 21.07 11.33
C GLU A 117 18.03 19.60 11.59
N ILE A 118 17.11 18.83 12.23
CA ILE A 118 17.35 17.43 12.60
C ILE A 118 17.28 16.51 11.39
N TYR A 119 16.41 16.81 10.44
CA TYR A 119 16.22 16.05 9.20
C TYR A 119 16.40 16.94 7.98
N ASP A 120 16.99 16.36 6.94
CA ASP A 120 16.98 16.99 5.63
C ASP A 120 15.58 16.95 5.02
N ARG A 121 15.29 17.93 4.18
CA ARG A 121 14.01 18.07 3.49
C ARG A 121 14.24 18.41 2.03
N PRO A 122 13.55 17.75 1.08
CA PRO A 122 13.62 18.15 -0.31
C PRO A 122 13.13 19.57 -0.51
N ASP A 123 13.73 20.30 -1.45
CA ASP A 123 13.31 21.68 -1.80
C ASP A 123 12.03 21.68 -2.67
N ARG A 124 11.05 20.86 -2.29
CA ARG A 124 9.74 20.72 -2.94
C ARG A 124 8.66 21.50 -2.18
N LYS A 125 8.81 22.78 -2.09
CA LYS A 125 7.80 23.60 -1.39
C LYS A 125 6.47 23.53 -2.13
N SER A 126 5.51 22.80 -1.58
CA SER A 126 4.06 22.84 -1.88
C SER A 126 3.57 22.46 -3.28
N ASP A 127 4.39 21.99 -4.19
CA ASP A 127 3.98 21.71 -5.58
C ASP A 127 3.85 20.19 -5.85
N TYR A 128 3.11 19.51 -4.94
CA TYR A 128 2.84 18.08 -5.08
C TYR A 128 1.87 17.82 -6.22
N ILE A 129 2.17 16.79 -7.00
CA ILE A 129 1.32 16.37 -8.12
C ILE A 129 -0.04 15.88 -7.60
N ASP A 130 -1.08 16.13 -8.37
CA ASP A 130 -2.40 15.54 -8.12
C ASP A 130 -2.34 14.01 -8.23
N PRO A 131 -2.89 13.25 -7.26
CA PRO A 131 -2.80 11.80 -7.25
C PRO A 131 -3.33 11.12 -8.51
N VAL A 132 -4.49 11.57 -9.02
CA VAL A 132 -5.09 10.96 -10.22
C VAL A 132 -4.19 11.13 -11.43
N LEU A 133 -3.58 12.31 -11.58
CA LEU A 133 -2.61 12.55 -12.67
C LEU A 133 -1.36 11.69 -12.50
N ALA A 134 -0.85 11.56 -11.27
CA ALA A 134 0.30 10.71 -10.97
C ALA A 134 0.00 9.23 -11.25
N TYR A 135 -1.14 8.73 -10.79
CA TYR A 135 -1.60 7.37 -11.09
C TYR A 135 -1.66 7.10 -12.58
N ARG A 136 -2.31 7.98 -13.33
CA ARG A 136 -2.48 7.79 -14.77
C ARG A 136 -1.14 7.76 -15.51
N LYS A 137 -0.19 8.63 -15.11
CA LYS A 137 1.16 8.62 -15.65
C LYS A 137 1.87 7.30 -15.31
N ILE A 138 1.99 6.96 -14.04
CA ILE A 138 2.72 5.78 -13.57
C ILE A 138 2.13 4.49 -14.16
N LEU A 139 0.81 4.34 -14.10
CA LEU A 139 0.15 3.15 -14.65
C LEU A 139 0.34 3.04 -16.16
N SER A 140 0.33 4.16 -16.91
CA SER A 140 0.53 4.12 -18.36
C SER A 140 1.93 3.59 -18.74
N GLU A 141 2.94 3.91 -17.95
CA GLU A 141 4.35 3.53 -18.13
C GLU A 141 4.66 2.13 -17.58
N SER A 142 3.80 1.58 -16.71
CA SER A 142 3.97 0.27 -16.09
C SER A 142 3.65 -0.89 -17.03
N LYS A 143 4.18 -2.08 -16.72
CA LYS A 143 3.79 -3.33 -17.39
C LYS A 143 2.35 -3.68 -17.08
N ASP A 144 1.68 -4.40 -17.98
CA ASP A 144 0.33 -4.88 -17.74
C ASP A 144 0.31 -5.87 -16.56
N ASN A 145 -0.73 -5.79 -15.72
CA ASN A 145 -0.97 -6.67 -14.57
C ASN A 145 0.26 -6.78 -13.64
N SER A 146 0.91 -5.67 -13.32
CA SER A 146 2.14 -5.67 -12.53
C SER A 146 2.05 -4.85 -11.25
N VAL A 147 1.39 -3.69 -11.27
CA VAL A 147 1.38 -2.75 -10.16
C VAL A 147 0.47 -3.23 -9.03
N VAL A 148 0.98 -3.23 -7.82
CA VAL A 148 0.17 -3.44 -6.61
C VAL A 148 -0.13 -2.07 -6.00
N ILE A 149 -1.40 -1.84 -5.70
CA ILE A 149 -1.80 -0.67 -4.91
C ILE A 149 -2.04 -1.14 -3.48
N VAL A 150 -1.45 -0.42 -2.52
CA VAL A 150 -1.68 -0.60 -1.08
C VAL A 150 -2.43 0.64 -0.60
N SER A 151 -3.68 0.48 -0.18
CA SER A 151 -4.49 1.58 0.33
C SER A 151 -4.64 1.46 1.85
N LEU A 152 -4.18 2.48 2.55
CA LEU A 152 -4.13 2.55 4.02
C LEU A 152 -5.21 3.47 4.59
N GLY A 153 -5.85 4.29 3.75
CA GLY A 153 -6.82 5.29 4.17
C GLY A 153 -8.12 5.26 3.36
N PHE A 154 -8.66 6.43 3.03
CA PHE A 154 -9.98 6.60 2.41
C PHE A 154 -9.99 6.15 0.95
N ALA A 155 -11.14 5.71 0.44
CA ALA A 155 -11.29 5.23 -0.94
C ALA A 155 -11.43 6.36 -1.98
N THR A 156 -11.51 7.62 -1.56
CA THR A 156 -11.85 8.77 -2.39
C THR A 156 -10.99 8.86 -3.65
N THR A 157 -9.66 8.87 -3.50
CA THR A 157 -8.71 9.02 -4.63
C THR A 157 -8.78 7.83 -5.59
N LEU A 158 -8.98 6.62 -5.09
CA LEU A 158 -9.12 5.43 -5.94
C LEU A 158 -10.42 5.49 -6.77
N VAL A 159 -11.49 6.05 -6.21
CA VAL A 159 -12.74 6.29 -6.95
C VAL A 159 -12.57 7.41 -7.97
N GLU A 160 -11.89 8.50 -7.62
CA GLU A 160 -11.54 9.56 -8.59
C GLU A 160 -10.70 9.00 -9.75
N LEU A 161 -9.76 8.07 -9.47
CA LEU A 161 -9.01 7.36 -10.50
C LEU A 161 -9.94 6.54 -11.40
N LEU A 162 -10.88 5.76 -10.84
CA LEU A 162 -11.83 4.99 -11.64
C LEU A 162 -12.70 5.87 -12.55
N ASP A 163 -13.12 7.04 -12.06
CA ASP A 163 -13.96 8.00 -12.79
C ASP A 163 -13.17 8.84 -13.81
N SER A 164 -11.84 8.80 -13.76
CA SER A 164 -11.00 9.59 -14.64
C SER A 164 -11.15 9.19 -16.10
N LYS A 165 -11.12 10.18 -16.97
CA LYS A 165 -11.25 10.00 -18.43
C LYS A 165 -9.86 9.88 -19.07
N SER A 166 -9.84 9.54 -20.36
CA SER A 166 -8.63 9.59 -21.18
C SER A 166 -7.97 10.98 -21.10
N ASP A 167 -6.65 11.01 -21.07
CA ASP A 167 -5.83 12.21 -20.98
C ASP A 167 -4.54 12.06 -21.81
N GLN A 168 -3.58 12.96 -21.57
CA GLN A 168 -2.28 12.95 -22.24
C GLN A 168 -1.42 11.71 -21.94
N TYR A 169 -1.65 11.02 -20.83
CA TYR A 169 -0.88 9.84 -20.42
C TYR A 169 -1.47 8.55 -20.97
N SER A 170 -2.81 8.47 -21.05
CA SER A 170 -3.48 7.26 -21.52
C SER A 170 -4.80 7.56 -22.21
N SER A 171 -5.04 6.88 -23.34
CA SER A 171 -6.35 6.90 -24.02
C SER A 171 -7.42 6.07 -23.32
N LEU A 172 -7.05 5.26 -22.30
CA LEU A 172 -7.98 4.45 -21.54
C LEU A 172 -8.71 5.30 -20.49
N SER A 173 -9.93 4.92 -20.14
CA SER A 173 -10.59 5.38 -18.92
C SER A 173 -9.77 4.94 -17.70
N GLY A 174 -9.95 5.59 -16.53
CA GLY A 174 -9.27 5.19 -15.31
C GLY A 174 -9.57 3.73 -14.95
N ARG A 175 -10.83 3.30 -15.06
CA ARG A 175 -11.24 1.91 -14.83
C ARG A 175 -10.53 0.92 -15.75
N ASP A 176 -10.46 1.21 -17.05
CA ASP A 176 -9.79 0.34 -18.01
C ASP A 176 -8.27 0.31 -17.80
N LEU A 177 -7.69 1.46 -17.37
CA LEU A 177 -6.28 1.57 -17.05
C LEU A 177 -5.94 0.73 -15.81
N VAL A 178 -6.74 0.82 -14.75
CA VAL A 178 -6.61 -0.03 -13.55
C VAL A 178 -6.76 -1.50 -13.93
N ALA A 179 -7.81 -1.87 -14.67
CA ALA A 179 -8.05 -3.25 -15.10
C ALA A 179 -6.87 -3.85 -15.90
N LYS A 180 -6.16 -3.00 -16.64
CA LYS A 180 -5.03 -3.42 -17.47
C LYS A 180 -3.71 -3.52 -16.69
N LYS A 181 -3.45 -2.57 -15.79
CA LYS A 181 -2.13 -2.34 -15.22
C LYS A 181 -1.96 -2.85 -13.79
N VAL A 182 -3.05 -2.79 -13.02
CA VAL A 182 -3.02 -3.17 -11.60
C VAL A 182 -3.17 -4.68 -11.46
N LYS A 183 -2.31 -5.27 -10.64
CA LYS A 183 -2.33 -6.70 -10.33
C LYS A 183 -3.38 -7.03 -9.28
N TYR A 184 -3.41 -6.26 -8.20
CA TYR A 184 -4.41 -6.32 -7.14
C TYR A 184 -4.33 -5.09 -6.25
N LEU A 185 -5.35 -4.92 -5.41
CA LEU A 185 -5.43 -3.94 -4.33
C LEU A 185 -5.28 -4.65 -2.98
N SER A 186 -4.27 -4.25 -2.18
CA SER A 186 -4.19 -4.56 -0.74
C SER A 186 -4.82 -3.41 0.01
N LEU A 187 -5.93 -3.65 0.70
CA LEU A 187 -6.79 -2.61 1.25
C LEU A 187 -6.94 -2.75 2.76
N MET A 188 -6.43 -1.79 3.53
CA MET A 188 -6.78 -1.64 4.93
C MET A 188 -8.11 -0.89 5.03
N ALA A 189 -9.18 -1.60 5.26
CA ALA A 189 -10.51 -1.03 5.46
C ALA A 189 -11.48 -2.04 6.06
N GLY A 190 -12.53 -1.51 6.66
CA GLY A 190 -13.70 -2.27 7.00
C GLY A 190 -13.63 -3.05 8.31
N SER A 191 -14.80 -3.36 8.79
CA SER A 191 -14.99 -4.22 9.96
C SER A 191 -16.25 -5.04 9.78
N TYR A 192 -16.25 -6.23 10.38
CA TYR A 192 -17.36 -7.17 10.27
C TYR A 192 -18.20 -7.17 11.54
N GLY A 193 -19.52 -7.26 11.37
CA GLY A 193 -20.47 -7.31 12.48
C GLY A 193 -20.50 -8.66 13.18
N ILE A 194 -21.16 -8.69 14.33
CA ILE A 194 -21.21 -9.85 15.27
C ILE A 194 -21.67 -11.17 14.61
N LYS A 195 -22.28 -11.14 13.43
CA LYS A 195 -22.89 -12.32 12.79
C LYS A 195 -22.21 -12.75 11.49
N ASP A 196 -21.26 -12.01 11.01
CA ASP A 196 -20.63 -12.34 9.74
C ASP A 196 -19.60 -13.44 9.92
N THR A 197 -19.74 -14.49 9.15
CA THR A 197 -18.80 -15.60 9.10
C THR A 197 -18.25 -15.73 7.70
N ILE A 198 -16.96 -15.97 7.61
CA ILE A 198 -16.28 -16.27 6.35
C ILE A 198 -15.78 -17.71 6.34
N MET A 199 -15.56 -18.25 5.15
CA MET A 199 -14.92 -19.54 4.99
C MET A 199 -13.43 -19.35 4.71
N VAL A 200 -12.59 -19.92 5.55
CA VAL A 200 -11.13 -19.94 5.40
C VAL A 200 -10.68 -21.39 5.40
N ASN A 201 -10.04 -21.82 4.32
CA ASN A 201 -9.55 -23.19 4.16
C ASN A 201 -10.62 -24.28 4.50
N GLY A 202 -11.87 -24.03 4.15
CA GLY A 202 -12.98 -24.95 4.41
C GLY A 202 -13.53 -24.91 5.85
N VAL A 203 -13.00 -24.05 6.72
CA VAL A 203 -13.48 -23.85 8.09
C VAL A 203 -14.24 -22.53 8.17
N ARG A 204 -15.36 -22.54 8.88
CA ARG A 204 -16.15 -21.33 9.14
C ARG A 204 -15.49 -20.53 10.26
N GLU A 205 -15.01 -19.35 9.95
CA GLU A 205 -14.46 -18.39 10.91
C GLU A 205 -15.41 -17.22 11.12
N THR A 206 -15.49 -16.73 12.34
CA THR A 206 -16.26 -15.54 12.68
C THR A 206 -15.31 -14.39 12.92
N LEU A 207 -15.36 -13.41 12.02
CA LEU A 207 -14.66 -12.14 12.19
C LEU A 207 -15.58 -11.19 12.93
N PHE A 208 -15.26 -10.81 14.16
CA PHE A 208 -15.96 -9.73 14.80
C PHE A 208 -15.27 -9.19 16.06
N ASP A 209 -15.43 -7.90 16.28
CA ASP A 209 -15.18 -7.25 17.56
C ASP A 209 -16.53 -6.92 18.23
N LYS A 210 -16.87 -7.66 19.28
CA LYS A 210 -18.12 -7.45 20.06
C LYS A 210 -18.25 -6.05 20.65
N THR A 211 -17.16 -5.31 20.73
CA THR A 211 -17.12 -3.98 21.34
C THR A 211 -17.37 -2.86 20.33
N LYS A 212 -17.25 -3.14 19.02
CA LYS A 212 -17.32 -2.11 17.99
C LYS A 212 -18.76 -1.73 17.68
N LYS A 213 -19.10 -0.49 17.98
CA LYS A 213 -20.41 0.12 17.72
C LYS A 213 -20.46 1.01 16.48
N ARG A 214 -19.31 1.25 15.86
CA ARG A 214 -19.14 2.10 14.67
C ARG A 214 -18.42 1.30 13.60
N CYS A 215 -18.66 1.68 12.36
CA CYS A 215 -17.91 1.13 11.25
C CYS A 215 -16.41 1.48 11.37
N GLU A 216 -15.59 0.87 10.54
CA GLU A 216 -14.17 1.11 10.53
C GLU A 216 -13.88 2.55 10.03
N PHE A 217 -12.78 3.16 10.50
CA PHE A 217 -12.48 4.58 10.34
C PHE A 217 -12.34 5.00 8.86
N ASN A 218 -11.63 4.23 8.04
CA ASN A 218 -11.43 4.54 6.62
C ASN A 218 -12.75 4.50 5.85
N VAL A 219 -13.64 3.59 6.23
CA VAL A 219 -14.99 3.52 5.67
C VAL A 219 -15.87 4.67 6.20
N ASP A 220 -15.84 4.95 7.53
CA ASP A 220 -16.68 5.96 8.17
C ASP A 220 -16.48 7.37 7.60
N ASN A 221 -15.24 7.68 7.21
CA ASN A 221 -14.89 8.99 6.66
C ASN A 221 -15.37 9.21 5.22
N ASP A 222 -15.59 8.13 4.44
CA ASP A 222 -16.12 8.23 3.07
C ASP A 222 -16.85 6.96 2.65
N ILE A 223 -18.01 6.69 3.29
CA ILE A 223 -18.87 5.54 2.97
C ILE A 223 -19.24 5.48 1.47
N PRO A 224 -19.63 6.58 0.81
CA PRO A 224 -20.01 6.53 -0.60
C PRO A 224 -18.86 6.05 -1.51
N SER A 225 -17.65 6.55 -1.30
CA SER A 225 -16.49 6.12 -2.09
C SER A 225 -16.11 4.68 -1.80
N MET A 226 -16.15 4.24 -0.53
CA MET A 226 -15.85 2.85 -0.21
C MET A 226 -16.88 1.88 -0.82
N LYS A 227 -18.18 2.21 -0.81
CA LYS A 227 -19.22 1.43 -1.49
C LYS A 227 -18.92 1.31 -2.97
N LYS A 228 -18.66 2.44 -3.65
CA LYS A 228 -18.36 2.48 -5.07
C LYS A 228 -17.08 1.72 -5.40
N LEU A 229 -16.03 1.84 -4.57
CA LEU A 229 -14.80 1.07 -4.73
C LEU A 229 -15.07 -0.44 -4.73
N MET A 230 -15.83 -0.94 -3.74
CA MET A 230 -16.17 -2.36 -3.65
C MET A 230 -17.04 -2.83 -4.82
N GLU A 231 -17.91 -1.99 -5.33
CA GLU A 231 -18.80 -2.34 -6.45
C GLU A 231 -18.08 -2.33 -7.80
N GLU A 232 -17.16 -1.40 -8.01
CA GLU A 232 -16.63 -1.08 -9.33
C GLU A 232 -15.16 -1.41 -9.54
N TRP A 233 -14.39 -1.72 -8.50
CA TRP A 233 -12.99 -2.03 -8.66
C TRP A 233 -12.77 -3.25 -9.56
N PRO A 234 -11.98 -3.12 -10.65
CA PRO A 234 -11.99 -4.13 -11.70
C PRO A 234 -11.04 -5.32 -11.48
N VAL A 235 -10.17 -5.25 -10.47
CA VAL A 235 -9.20 -6.32 -10.16
C VAL A 235 -9.40 -6.86 -8.75
N ALA A 236 -8.67 -7.89 -8.37
CA ALA A 236 -8.79 -8.49 -7.04
C ALA A 236 -8.52 -7.51 -5.91
N ILE A 237 -9.31 -7.61 -4.83
CA ILE A 237 -9.11 -6.90 -3.57
C ILE A 237 -8.75 -7.91 -2.48
N TYR A 238 -7.65 -7.65 -1.78
CA TYR A 238 -7.29 -8.35 -0.54
C TYR A 238 -7.48 -7.38 0.61
N GLN A 239 -8.58 -7.57 1.34
CA GLN A 239 -8.95 -6.69 2.43
C GLN A 239 -8.26 -7.13 3.72
N ASN A 240 -7.58 -6.18 4.37
CA ASN A 240 -7.02 -6.26 5.71
C ASN A 240 -8.03 -5.60 6.67
N PRO A 241 -8.96 -6.37 7.28
CA PRO A 241 -10.00 -5.79 8.11
C PRO A 241 -9.47 -5.34 9.48
N PHE A 242 -10.21 -4.46 10.12
CA PHE A 242 -9.90 -3.92 11.44
C PHE A 242 -9.51 -5.00 12.47
N GLU A 243 -10.16 -6.15 12.41
CA GLU A 243 -10.02 -7.22 13.38
C GLU A 243 -8.59 -7.79 13.44
N ILE A 244 -7.94 -7.98 12.28
CA ILE A 244 -6.60 -8.56 12.26
C ILE A 244 -5.52 -7.58 12.72
N GLY A 245 -5.67 -6.28 12.43
CA GLY A 245 -4.72 -5.26 12.86
C GLY A 245 -4.63 -5.15 14.39
N LYS A 246 -5.72 -5.45 15.09
CA LYS A 246 -5.72 -5.51 16.57
C LYS A 246 -4.98 -6.71 17.14
N MET A 247 -4.75 -7.75 16.37
CA MET A 247 -4.05 -8.95 16.82
C MET A 247 -2.53 -8.75 16.82
N VAL A 248 -2.04 -7.83 16.00
CA VAL A 248 -0.60 -7.56 15.83
C VAL A 248 -0.27 -6.20 16.42
N MET A 249 0.53 -6.19 17.48
CA MET A 249 0.88 -4.97 18.22
C MET A 249 2.34 -4.61 18.01
N TYR A 250 2.61 -3.39 17.52
CA TYR A 250 3.97 -2.84 17.50
C TYR A 250 4.33 -2.35 18.90
N PRO A 251 5.37 -2.90 19.55
CA PRO A 251 5.62 -2.63 20.97
C PRO A 251 6.35 -1.30 21.18
N ALA A 252 6.03 -0.62 22.28
CA ALA A 252 6.66 0.61 22.71
C ALA A 252 8.19 0.47 22.87
N SER A 253 8.68 -0.70 23.30
CA SER A 253 10.11 -0.97 23.44
C SER A 253 10.84 -0.83 22.12
N ALA A 254 10.31 -1.42 21.04
CA ALA A 254 10.88 -1.31 19.71
C ALA A 254 10.91 0.15 19.21
N ALA A 255 9.81 0.90 19.40
CA ALA A 255 9.77 2.31 19.03
C ALA A 255 10.72 3.21 19.82
N SER A 256 10.99 2.87 21.10
CA SER A 256 11.83 3.68 21.99
C SER A 256 13.31 3.63 21.63
N GLU A 257 13.77 2.49 21.11
CA GLU A 257 15.18 2.22 20.82
C GLU A 257 15.63 2.74 19.46
N ARG A 258 14.68 3.10 18.60
CA ARG A 258 14.94 3.50 17.21
C ARG A 258 14.96 5.01 17.05
N GLN A 259 15.61 5.44 15.94
CA GLN A 259 15.78 6.84 15.57
C GLN A 259 15.19 7.08 14.17
N GLY A 260 15.01 8.34 13.85
CA GLY A 260 14.52 8.77 12.55
C GLY A 260 13.11 9.38 12.60
N PRO A 261 12.66 9.97 11.48
CA PRO A 261 11.44 10.76 11.44
C PRO A 261 10.17 9.96 11.79
N VAL A 262 10.14 8.66 11.45
CA VAL A 262 9.03 7.76 11.78
C VAL A 262 8.94 7.53 13.29
N PHE A 263 10.07 7.33 13.98
CA PHE A 263 10.07 7.08 15.42
C PHE A 263 9.92 8.35 16.24
N ASP A 264 10.34 9.49 15.74
CA ASP A 264 10.01 10.78 16.35
C ASP A 264 8.51 11.08 16.18
N ALA A 265 7.93 10.78 15.02
CA ALA A 265 6.48 10.83 14.83
C ALA A 265 5.74 9.92 15.83
N TYR A 266 6.23 8.68 16.04
CA TYR A 266 5.67 7.75 17.01
C TYR A 266 5.67 8.34 18.44
N LYS A 267 6.76 8.96 18.86
CA LYS A 267 6.89 9.62 20.16
C LYS A 267 6.00 10.86 20.30
N LEU A 268 5.77 11.58 19.18
CA LEU A 268 4.89 12.76 19.12
C LEU A 268 3.40 12.40 19.08
N TYR A 269 3.06 11.26 18.49
CA TYR A 269 1.67 10.83 18.33
C TYR A 269 0.97 10.62 19.68
N LYS A 270 1.65 9.99 20.64
CA LYS A 270 1.09 9.72 21.97
C LYS A 270 2.20 9.62 23.00
N LYS A 271 1.86 9.99 24.25
CA LYS A 271 2.82 9.87 25.36
C LYS A 271 3.30 8.43 25.53
N MET A 272 4.61 8.25 25.42
CA MET A 272 5.30 6.97 25.66
C MET A 272 5.24 6.54 27.13
N PRO A 273 5.30 5.21 27.45
CA PRO A 273 5.28 4.10 26.50
C PRO A 273 3.83 3.72 26.10
N TYR A 274 3.63 3.27 24.86
CA TYR A 274 2.40 2.66 24.40
C TYR A 274 2.67 1.69 23.25
N ASP A 275 1.92 0.61 23.18
CA ASP A 275 1.92 -0.31 22.03
C ASP A 275 0.85 0.13 21.02
N ARG A 276 1.10 -0.10 19.74
CA ARG A 276 0.15 0.28 18.69
C ARG A 276 -0.28 -0.90 17.84
N PRO A 277 -1.60 -1.10 17.62
CA PRO A 277 -2.08 -2.01 16.60
C PRO A 277 -1.52 -1.63 15.21
N THR A 278 -1.36 -2.62 14.32
CA THR A 278 -0.65 -2.47 13.05
C THR A 278 -1.58 -2.64 11.85
N TRP A 279 -2.65 -1.88 11.76
CA TRP A 279 -3.63 -2.02 10.68
C TRP A 279 -3.00 -1.80 9.31
N ASP A 280 -2.34 -0.68 9.11
CA ASP A 280 -1.75 -0.26 7.85
C ASP A 280 -0.51 -1.07 7.49
N ILE A 281 0.29 -1.38 8.50
CA ILE A 281 1.50 -2.19 8.32
C ILE A 281 1.14 -3.56 7.73
N LEU A 282 0.02 -4.16 8.16
CA LEU A 282 -0.41 -5.47 7.65
C LEU A 282 -0.77 -5.42 6.17
N ALA A 283 -1.29 -4.30 5.66
CA ALA A 283 -1.57 -4.16 4.24
C ALA A 283 -0.29 -4.13 3.38
N VAL A 284 0.80 -3.55 3.90
CA VAL A 284 2.14 -3.62 3.28
C VAL A 284 2.74 -5.01 3.46
N ALA A 285 2.67 -5.58 4.67
CA ALA A 285 3.20 -6.91 4.97
C ALA A 285 2.57 -8.00 4.09
N TYR A 286 1.28 -7.89 3.75
CA TYR A 286 0.62 -8.81 2.83
C TYR A 286 1.25 -8.82 1.43
N VAL A 287 1.75 -7.69 0.95
CA VAL A 287 2.45 -7.62 -0.34
C VAL A 287 3.79 -8.34 -0.28
N LEU A 288 4.47 -8.26 0.86
CA LEU A 288 5.81 -8.82 1.05
C LEU A 288 5.78 -10.32 1.37
N GLU A 289 4.86 -10.72 2.23
CA GLU A 289 4.78 -12.06 2.81
C GLU A 289 3.33 -12.60 2.81
N PRO A 290 2.70 -12.77 1.64
CA PRO A 290 1.28 -13.17 1.55
C PRO A 290 0.99 -14.53 2.18
N ASP A 291 1.98 -15.41 2.25
CA ASP A 291 1.85 -16.76 2.83
C ASP A 291 1.73 -16.74 4.37
N MET A 292 2.04 -15.61 5.02
CA MET A 292 1.83 -15.43 6.46
C MET A 292 0.35 -15.19 6.83
N PHE A 293 -0.50 -14.97 5.83
CA PHE A 293 -1.92 -14.69 6.03
C PHE A 293 -2.80 -15.85 5.57
N ASN A 294 -3.91 -16.04 6.24
CA ASN A 294 -5.03 -16.81 5.69
C ASN A 294 -5.93 -15.86 4.88
N LYS A 295 -6.68 -16.40 3.94
CA LYS A 295 -7.66 -15.65 3.18
C LYS A 295 -8.96 -16.42 3.03
N SER A 296 -10.07 -15.70 2.93
CA SER A 296 -11.37 -16.28 2.59
C SER A 296 -11.33 -16.96 1.22
N GLU A 297 -12.37 -17.72 0.92
CA GLU A 297 -12.69 -18.06 -0.46
C GLU A 297 -12.99 -16.79 -1.29
N ALA A 298 -13.00 -16.93 -2.61
CA ALA A 298 -13.37 -15.83 -3.50
C ALA A 298 -14.81 -15.40 -3.26
N GLY A 299 -15.05 -14.09 -3.16
CA GLY A 299 -16.38 -13.57 -2.90
C GLY A 299 -16.53 -12.11 -3.28
N THR A 300 -17.53 -11.48 -2.71
CA THR A 300 -17.83 -10.05 -2.84
C THR A 300 -18.00 -9.44 -1.46
N ILE A 301 -17.31 -8.34 -1.20
CA ILE A 301 -17.51 -7.50 -0.04
C ILE A 301 -18.52 -6.41 -0.41
N VAL A 302 -19.53 -6.25 0.42
CA VAL A 302 -20.55 -5.20 0.29
C VAL A 302 -20.47 -4.32 1.51
N VAL A 303 -20.46 -3.01 1.32
CA VAL A 303 -20.54 -2.02 2.40
C VAL A 303 -21.97 -1.52 2.52
N ASP A 304 -22.59 -1.66 3.70
CA ASP A 304 -23.94 -1.21 3.93
C ASP A 304 -24.05 0.32 4.14
N GLU A 305 -25.25 0.82 4.35
CA GLU A 305 -25.53 2.25 4.54
C GLU A 305 -24.91 2.83 5.83
N ASN A 306 -24.54 1.97 6.78
CA ASN A 306 -23.89 2.34 8.02
C ASN A 306 -22.37 2.13 7.99
N GLY A 307 -21.82 1.72 6.83
CA GLY A 307 -20.39 1.49 6.62
C GLY A 307 -19.88 0.14 7.11
N PHE A 308 -20.76 -0.80 7.51
CA PHE A 308 -20.33 -2.13 7.89
C PHE A 308 -20.10 -3.02 6.65
N ASN A 309 -19.09 -3.87 6.73
CA ASN A 309 -18.77 -4.80 5.66
C ASN A 309 -19.52 -6.13 5.83
N HIS A 310 -19.98 -6.66 4.71
CA HIS A 310 -20.59 -7.99 4.60
C HIS A 310 -19.88 -8.78 3.50
N PHE A 311 -19.47 -9.99 3.82
CA PHE A 311 -18.82 -10.87 2.85
C PHE A 311 -19.80 -11.92 2.34
N TYR A 312 -19.89 -12.03 1.03
CA TYR A 312 -20.69 -13.02 0.31
C TYR A 312 -19.80 -13.90 -0.54
N PRO A 313 -19.72 -15.22 -0.27
CA PRO A 313 -19.04 -16.17 -1.14
C PRO A 313 -19.57 -16.11 -2.57
N SER A 314 -18.72 -16.35 -3.56
CA SER A 314 -19.09 -16.29 -4.99
C SER A 314 -20.31 -17.15 -5.35
N ALA A 315 -20.45 -18.29 -4.68
CA ALA A 315 -21.58 -19.20 -4.88
C ALA A 315 -22.93 -18.63 -4.36
N GLN A 316 -22.93 -17.57 -3.56
CA GLN A 316 -24.11 -16.98 -2.91
C GLN A 316 -24.47 -15.58 -3.41
N TYR A 317 -23.59 -14.96 -4.22
CA TYR A 317 -23.78 -13.58 -4.66
C TYR A 317 -24.04 -13.51 -6.18
N GLU A 318 -25.32 -13.42 -6.56
CA GLU A 318 -25.74 -13.45 -7.96
C GLU A 318 -25.57 -12.12 -8.71
N CYS A 319 -25.44 -10.99 -7.99
CA CYS A 319 -25.46 -9.66 -8.61
C CYS A 319 -24.15 -9.24 -9.28
N ARG A 320 -23.04 -9.93 -9.01
CA ARG A 320 -21.74 -9.67 -9.61
C ARG A 320 -21.14 -10.97 -10.14
N LYS A 321 -20.70 -10.95 -11.39
CA LYS A 321 -19.90 -12.06 -11.93
C LYS A 321 -18.50 -11.99 -11.30
N VAL A 322 -18.26 -12.84 -10.33
CA VAL A 322 -16.96 -12.96 -9.65
C VAL A 322 -16.09 -13.96 -10.40
N SER A 323 -14.90 -13.54 -10.76
CA SER A 323 -13.82 -14.37 -11.27
C SER A 323 -12.61 -14.18 -10.34
N GLU A 324 -11.62 -15.05 -10.41
CA GLU A 324 -10.38 -14.87 -9.62
C GLU A 324 -9.74 -13.50 -9.84
N ASN A 325 -9.88 -12.94 -11.04
CA ASN A 325 -9.28 -11.66 -11.41
C ASN A 325 -9.94 -10.43 -10.77
N ASN A 326 -11.19 -10.55 -10.31
CA ASN A 326 -11.93 -9.44 -9.69
C ASN A 326 -12.60 -9.84 -8.37
N ALA A 327 -12.22 -10.96 -7.78
CA ALA A 327 -12.74 -11.42 -6.50
C ALA A 327 -12.25 -10.53 -5.35
N HIS A 328 -13.08 -10.45 -4.32
CA HIS A 328 -12.68 -9.92 -3.04
C HIS A 328 -12.33 -11.08 -2.10
N TYR A 329 -11.27 -10.86 -1.35
CA TYR A 329 -10.78 -11.77 -0.32
C TYR A 329 -10.67 -11.02 0.99
N VAL A 330 -11.13 -11.64 2.08
CA VAL A 330 -10.94 -11.13 3.43
C VAL A 330 -9.77 -11.87 4.06
N LEU A 331 -8.78 -11.13 4.53
CA LEU A 331 -7.62 -11.72 5.19
C LEU A 331 -7.92 -11.99 6.65
N THR A 332 -7.34 -13.08 7.15
CA THR A 332 -7.45 -13.48 8.56
C THR A 332 -6.12 -13.96 9.09
N LEU A 333 -5.99 -13.97 10.42
CA LEU A 333 -4.81 -14.46 11.12
C LEU A 333 -5.23 -15.41 12.24
N SER A 334 -4.48 -16.50 12.42
CA SER A 334 -4.44 -17.19 13.69
C SER A 334 -3.57 -16.39 14.69
N GLN A 335 -3.67 -16.70 15.98
CA GLN A 335 -2.81 -16.06 16.97
C GLN A 335 -1.32 -16.35 16.72
N GLU A 336 -0.97 -17.55 16.28
CA GLU A 336 0.40 -17.91 15.91
C GLU A 336 0.91 -17.08 14.73
N GLN A 337 0.11 -16.90 13.69
CA GLN A 337 0.45 -16.03 12.55
C GLN A 337 0.62 -14.56 12.98
N ALA A 338 -0.25 -14.07 13.85
CA ALA A 338 -0.13 -12.71 14.38
C ALA A 338 1.16 -12.50 15.17
N ASP A 339 1.58 -13.49 15.98
CA ASP A 339 2.84 -13.43 16.72
C ASP A 339 4.05 -13.46 15.78
N VAL A 340 4.05 -14.31 14.74
CA VAL A 340 5.10 -14.37 13.71
C VAL A 340 5.17 -13.07 12.92
N LEU A 341 4.04 -12.52 12.51
CA LEU A 341 3.98 -11.23 11.80
C LEU A 341 4.49 -10.08 12.65
N ARG A 342 4.15 -10.06 13.94
CA ARG A 342 4.68 -9.06 14.87
C ARG A 342 6.21 -9.10 14.90
N ASP A 343 6.78 -10.28 15.08
CA ASP A 343 8.23 -10.46 15.19
C ASP A 343 8.93 -10.11 13.86
N TYR A 344 8.32 -10.47 12.72
CA TYR A 344 8.77 -10.05 11.39
C TYR A 344 8.76 -8.53 11.25
N ILE A 345 7.65 -7.86 11.53
CA ILE A 345 7.52 -6.40 11.43
C ILE A 345 8.56 -5.69 12.31
N ILE A 346 8.77 -6.18 13.55
CA ILE A 346 9.78 -5.61 14.45
C ILE A 346 11.19 -5.77 13.88
N SER A 347 11.49 -6.89 13.24
CA SER A 347 12.82 -7.13 12.67
C SER A 347 13.08 -6.35 11.40
N GLU A 348 12.06 -6.07 10.61
CA GLU A 348 12.21 -5.35 9.33
C GLU A 348 12.20 -3.83 9.49
N ILE A 349 11.48 -3.29 10.47
CA ILE A 349 11.42 -1.84 10.69
C ILE A 349 12.55 -1.44 11.65
N ASP A 350 13.70 -1.09 11.12
CA ASP A 350 14.86 -0.60 11.88
C ASP A 350 14.99 0.93 11.82
#